data_063a0952e4d8a3c149dc50464e15438a
#
_entry.id   063a0952e4d8a3c149dc50464e15438a
#
_cell.length_a   1.000
_cell.length_b   1.000
_cell.length_c   1.000
_cell.angle_alpha   90.00
_cell.angle_beta   90.00
_cell.angle_gamma   90.00
#
_symmetry.space_group_name_H-M   'P 1'
#
loop_
_entity.id
_entity.type
_entity.pdbx_description
1 polymer ?
#
loop_
_entity_poly.entity_id
_entity_poly.type
_entity_poly.pdbx_seq_one_letter_code
_entity_poly.pdbx_strand_id
1 'polypeptide(L)'
;MAYDDPANADLISVIDRRRGLPVALGVLYIHAARAAGIEACGLFAPGHFLLRISVKGNEATIDAFNGAATLERERLTVPKLGAASRLADPTLGEDRDPFEPVTDIDVLLRLLNNQKGRAIQARDTPRVIELSRRMAMIAPKRSSLSLDLARMQEAAGSLSAARISYEQSLKTSRPGDATHNEATLALAALKRRLN
;
A
#
# COMPACT_ATOMS: atom_id res chain seq x y z
N MET A 1 12.84 -15.01 -14.22
CA MET A 1 11.50 -14.73 -13.67
C MET A 1 11.27 -13.24 -13.80
N ALA A 2 10.23 -12.79 -14.51
CA ALA A 2 9.97 -11.36 -14.58
C ALA A 2 9.37 -10.89 -13.23
N TYR A 3 10.15 -10.13 -12.49
CA TYR A 3 9.71 -9.55 -11.19
C TYR A 3 8.44 -8.69 -11.37
N ASP A 4 8.33 -8.05 -12.54
CA ASP A 4 7.25 -7.11 -12.88
C ASP A 4 5.97 -7.77 -13.41
N ASP A 5 5.92 -9.11 -13.50
CA ASP A 5 4.70 -9.83 -13.90
C ASP A 5 3.53 -9.46 -12.96
N PRO A 6 2.42 -8.91 -13.48
CA PRO A 6 1.23 -8.55 -12.68
C PRO A 6 0.69 -9.69 -11.83
N ALA A 7 0.81 -10.93 -12.31
CA ALA A 7 0.38 -12.13 -11.61
C ALA A 7 1.14 -12.37 -10.28
N ASN A 8 2.30 -11.72 -10.07
CA ASN A 8 3.04 -11.81 -8.81
C ASN A 8 2.37 -11.01 -7.67
N ALA A 9 1.44 -10.11 -7.98
CA ALA A 9 0.69 -9.31 -7.01
C ALA A 9 -0.79 -9.74 -6.92
N ASP A 10 -1.23 -10.66 -7.75
CA ASP A 10 -2.58 -11.24 -7.71
C ASP A 10 -2.58 -12.48 -6.83
N LEU A 11 -3.34 -12.45 -5.71
CA LEU A 11 -3.31 -13.53 -4.71
C LEU A 11 -3.76 -14.89 -5.29
N ILE A 12 -4.72 -14.92 -6.20
CA ILE A 12 -5.17 -16.16 -6.83
C ILE A 12 -4.02 -16.76 -7.64
N SER A 13 -3.42 -15.95 -8.51
CA SER A 13 -2.26 -16.36 -9.30
C SER A 13 -1.06 -16.77 -8.44
N VAL A 14 -0.86 -16.11 -7.29
CA VAL A 14 0.21 -16.45 -6.34
C VAL A 14 -0.02 -17.81 -5.71
N ILE A 15 -1.26 -18.12 -5.32
CA ILE A 15 -1.63 -19.42 -4.74
C ILE A 15 -1.40 -20.54 -5.78
N ASP A 16 -1.90 -20.38 -7.00
CA ASP A 16 -1.79 -21.38 -8.06
C ASP A 16 -0.33 -21.63 -8.47
N ARG A 17 0.44 -20.56 -8.58
CA ARG A 17 1.84 -20.61 -9.03
C ARG A 17 2.85 -20.87 -7.91
N ARG A 18 2.41 -20.80 -6.63
CA ARG A 18 3.25 -20.88 -5.42
C ARG A 18 4.43 -19.91 -5.42
N ARG A 19 4.23 -18.73 -5.98
CA ARG A 19 5.24 -17.67 -6.11
C ARG A 19 4.57 -16.31 -6.31
N GLY A 20 5.16 -15.28 -5.75
CA GLY A 20 4.60 -13.93 -5.81
C GLY A 20 5.53 -12.87 -5.24
N LEU A 21 5.04 -11.65 -5.16
CA LEU A 21 5.73 -10.57 -4.46
C LEU A 21 5.87 -10.86 -2.97
N PRO A 22 6.90 -10.32 -2.32
CA PRO A 22 7.08 -10.46 -0.86
C PRO A 22 5.81 -10.13 -0.07
N VAL A 23 5.13 -9.03 -0.39
CA VAL A 23 3.89 -8.64 0.31
C VAL A 23 2.72 -9.59 0.02
N ALA A 24 2.61 -10.14 -1.19
CA ALA A 24 1.55 -11.08 -1.54
C ALA A 24 1.75 -12.41 -0.80
N LEU A 25 2.98 -12.92 -0.76
CA LEU A 25 3.34 -14.06 0.06
C LEU A 25 3.10 -13.78 1.54
N GLY A 26 3.48 -12.60 2.02
CA GLY A 26 3.27 -12.19 3.41
C GLY A 26 1.81 -12.20 3.85
N VAL A 27 0.88 -11.76 3.00
CA VAL A 27 -0.57 -11.87 3.27
C VAL A 27 -0.97 -13.33 3.52
N LEU A 28 -0.48 -14.26 2.68
CA LEU A 28 -0.77 -15.68 2.82
C LEU A 28 -0.15 -16.28 4.09
N TYR A 29 1.09 -15.89 4.42
CA TYR A 29 1.75 -16.31 5.67
C TYR A 29 1.02 -15.80 6.91
N ILE A 30 0.62 -14.52 6.95
CA ILE A 30 -0.16 -13.96 8.06
C ILE A 30 -1.48 -14.72 8.22
N HIS A 31 -2.18 -14.97 7.12
CA HIS A 31 -3.44 -15.70 7.12
C HIS A 31 -3.25 -17.13 7.66
N ALA A 32 -2.28 -17.88 7.13
CA ALA A 32 -2.02 -19.26 7.54
C ALA A 32 -1.57 -19.36 9.01
N ALA A 33 -0.70 -18.45 9.46
CA ALA A 33 -0.26 -18.41 10.86
C ALA A 33 -1.44 -18.19 11.80
N ARG A 34 -2.28 -17.20 11.52
CA ARG A 34 -3.46 -16.89 12.33
C ARG A 34 -4.49 -18.03 12.32
N ALA A 35 -4.70 -18.69 11.18
CA ALA A 35 -5.54 -19.87 11.08
C ALA A 35 -5.03 -21.05 11.94
N ALA A 36 -3.72 -21.12 12.16
CA ALA A 36 -3.09 -22.09 13.06
C ALA A 36 -3.01 -21.63 14.54
N GLY A 37 -3.62 -20.50 14.89
CA GLY A 37 -3.59 -19.94 16.26
C GLY A 37 -2.27 -19.25 16.62
N ILE A 38 -1.45 -18.90 15.63
CA ILE A 38 -0.18 -18.21 15.80
C ILE A 38 -0.37 -16.71 15.54
N GLU A 39 0.08 -15.86 16.45
CA GLU A 39 0.06 -14.42 16.22
C GLU A 39 1.05 -14.03 15.11
N ALA A 40 0.59 -13.25 14.14
CA ALA A 40 1.41 -12.79 13.04
C ALA A 40 1.00 -11.39 12.59
N CYS A 41 1.98 -10.56 12.23
CA CYS A 41 1.77 -9.23 11.65
C CYS A 41 2.88 -8.88 10.64
N GLY A 42 2.56 -7.94 9.75
CA GLY A 42 3.57 -7.33 8.89
C GLY A 42 4.47 -6.38 9.69
N LEU A 43 5.70 -6.20 9.23
CA LEU A 43 6.65 -5.24 9.78
C LEU A 43 6.95 -4.14 8.76
N PHE A 44 7.17 -2.93 9.25
CA PHE A 44 7.69 -1.85 8.43
C PHE A 44 9.16 -2.14 8.09
N ALA A 45 9.40 -2.48 6.83
CA ALA A 45 10.75 -2.71 6.32
C ALA A 45 10.87 -2.02 4.95
N PRO A 46 11.57 -0.88 4.87
CA PRO A 46 11.77 -0.17 3.62
C PRO A 46 12.47 -1.05 2.59
N GLY A 47 11.88 -1.17 1.39
CA GLY A 47 12.40 -2.03 0.31
C GLY A 47 12.17 -3.53 0.49
N HIS A 48 11.74 -3.99 1.68
CA HIS A 48 11.46 -5.40 1.97
C HIS A 48 10.07 -5.53 2.61
N PHE A 49 9.52 -6.74 2.60
CA PHE A 49 8.33 -7.09 3.36
C PHE A 49 8.69 -8.20 4.33
N LEU A 50 8.67 -7.89 5.60
CA LEU A 50 8.97 -8.82 6.69
C LEU A 50 7.73 -9.10 7.51
N LEU A 51 7.75 -10.22 8.22
CA LEU A 51 6.70 -10.66 9.13
C LEU A 51 7.28 -10.85 10.52
N ARG A 52 6.49 -10.55 11.53
CA ARG A 52 6.72 -11.06 12.88
C ARG A 52 5.69 -12.13 13.16
N ILE A 53 6.15 -13.27 13.69
CA ILE A 53 5.31 -14.30 14.27
C ILE A 53 5.67 -14.48 15.74
N SER A 54 4.65 -14.73 16.57
CA SER A 54 4.82 -14.93 18.00
C SER A 54 4.17 -16.26 18.43
N VAL A 55 4.98 -17.13 19.02
CA VAL A 55 4.55 -18.43 19.53
C VAL A 55 4.92 -18.53 21.01
N LYS A 56 3.93 -18.58 21.88
CA LYS A 56 4.14 -18.70 23.33
C LYS A 56 5.11 -17.65 23.90
N GLY A 57 5.03 -16.42 23.40
CA GLY A 57 5.88 -15.31 23.84
C GLY A 57 7.26 -15.23 23.17
N ASN A 58 7.63 -16.21 22.35
CA ASN A 58 8.85 -16.14 21.52
C ASN A 58 8.52 -15.49 20.18
N GLU A 59 9.22 -14.42 19.86
CA GLU A 59 9.06 -13.69 18.59
C GLU A 59 10.14 -14.08 17.58
N ALA A 60 9.74 -14.24 16.32
CA ALA A 60 10.64 -14.45 15.21
C ALA A 60 10.29 -13.51 14.05
N THR A 61 11.30 -12.92 13.44
CA THR A 61 11.16 -12.15 12.19
C THR A 61 11.43 -13.07 11.00
N ILE A 62 10.54 -13.06 10.02
CA ILE A 62 10.57 -13.96 8.86
C ILE A 62 10.58 -13.14 7.58
N ASP A 63 11.44 -13.53 6.64
CA ASP A 63 11.40 -13.10 5.26
C ASP A 63 10.60 -14.11 4.42
N ALA A 64 9.36 -13.75 4.10
CA ALA A 64 8.48 -14.62 3.30
C ALA A 64 8.99 -14.85 1.86
N PHE A 65 9.86 -13.98 1.34
CA PHE A 65 10.39 -14.10 -0.01
C PHE A 65 11.60 -15.04 -0.10
N ASN A 66 12.40 -15.11 0.96
CA ASN A 66 13.58 -15.97 1.04
C ASN A 66 13.27 -17.31 1.74
N GLY A 67 12.19 -17.98 1.34
CA GLY A 67 11.84 -19.30 1.86
C GLY A 67 11.45 -19.32 3.34
N ALA A 68 10.91 -18.23 3.86
CA ALA A 68 10.56 -18.04 5.26
C ALA A 68 11.78 -18.16 6.21
N ALA A 69 12.96 -17.75 5.74
CA ALA A 69 14.15 -17.74 6.58
C ALA A 69 13.92 -16.82 7.79
N THR A 70 14.27 -17.33 8.99
CA THR A 70 14.28 -16.53 10.20
C THR A 70 15.44 -15.55 10.17
N LEU A 71 15.15 -14.29 10.40
CA LEU A 71 16.16 -13.24 10.42
C LEU A 71 16.42 -12.81 11.86
N GLU A 72 17.68 -12.85 12.27
CA GLU A 72 18.11 -12.24 13.54
C GLU A 72 18.07 -10.72 13.40
N ARG A 73 17.39 -10.05 14.33
CA ARG A 73 17.20 -8.58 14.33
C ARG A 73 18.53 -7.80 14.21
N GLU A 74 19.62 -8.35 14.76
CA GLU A 74 20.95 -7.77 14.74
C GLU A 74 21.61 -7.82 13.36
N ARG A 75 21.20 -8.73 12.48
CA ARG A 75 21.69 -8.87 11.11
C ARG A 75 20.88 -8.07 10.09
N LEU A 76 19.76 -7.49 10.53
CA LEU A 76 18.91 -6.67 9.68
C LEU A 76 19.50 -5.26 9.58
N THR A 77 20.62 -5.13 8.88
CA THR A 77 21.05 -3.82 8.42
C THR A 77 20.05 -3.31 7.41
N VAL A 78 19.18 -2.39 7.85
CA VAL A 78 18.35 -1.62 6.92
C VAL A 78 19.32 -0.88 6.01
N PRO A 79 19.39 -1.17 4.72
CA PRO A 79 20.20 -0.36 3.81
C PRO A 79 19.76 1.08 4.00
N LYS A 80 20.71 2.02 4.23
CA LYS A 80 20.38 3.44 4.27
C LYS A 80 19.59 3.76 3.02
N LEU A 81 18.32 4.11 3.22
CA LEU A 81 17.35 4.29 2.16
C LEU A 81 17.88 5.24 1.09
N GLY A 82 18.31 4.70 -0.04
CA GLY A 82 18.49 5.45 -1.27
C GLY A 82 17.11 5.85 -1.84
N ALA A 83 17.10 6.75 -2.81
CA ALA A 83 15.89 7.28 -3.47
C ALA A 83 14.90 6.21 -3.97
N ALA A 84 15.32 4.96 -4.19
CA ALA A 84 14.49 3.83 -4.57
C ALA A 84 13.47 3.41 -3.48
N SER A 85 13.74 3.71 -2.19
CA SER A 85 12.83 3.39 -1.10
C SER A 85 11.66 4.39 -0.99
N ARG A 86 11.82 5.60 -1.52
CA ARG A 86 10.74 6.61 -1.58
C ARG A 86 9.60 6.20 -2.51
N LEU A 87 9.87 5.29 -3.44
CA LEU A 87 8.86 4.69 -4.33
C LEU A 87 8.12 3.51 -3.68
N ALA A 88 8.59 3.03 -2.51
CA ALA A 88 8.11 1.76 -1.99
C ALA A 88 6.74 1.84 -1.32
N ASP A 89 6.42 2.90 -0.58
CA ASP A 89 5.08 3.10 -0.03
C ASP A 89 4.84 4.53 0.50
N PRO A 90 4.31 5.43 -0.33
CA PRO A 90 3.99 6.80 0.09
C PRO A 90 2.85 6.86 1.13
N THR A 91 2.22 5.73 1.44
CA THR A 91 1.10 5.67 2.39
C THR A 91 1.53 5.44 3.84
N LEU A 92 2.79 5.02 4.04
CA LEU A 92 3.35 4.70 5.36
C LEU A 92 4.33 5.78 5.80
N GLY A 93 4.01 6.91 6.23
CA GLY A 93 4.86 8.04 6.68
C GLY A 93 6.37 7.77 6.86
N GLU A 94 7.19 8.77 6.58
CA GLU A 94 8.67 8.67 6.51
C GLU A 94 9.37 8.44 7.88
N ASP A 95 8.69 8.70 9.00
CA ASP A 95 9.27 8.72 10.37
C ASP A 95 8.95 7.45 11.19
N ARG A 96 8.66 6.31 10.55
CA ARG A 96 8.42 5.06 11.29
C ARG A 96 9.72 4.35 11.61
N ASP A 97 9.76 3.80 12.83
CA ASP A 97 10.85 2.95 13.26
C ASP A 97 10.93 1.68 12.40
N PRO A 98 12.08 1.31 11.86
CA PRO A 98 12.26 0.03 11.16
C PRO A 98 11.84 -1.13 12.06
N PHE A 99 11.11 -2.09 11.47
CA PHE A 99 10.56 -3.27 12.18
C PHE A 99 9.39 -3.00 13.14
N GLU A 100 8.82 -1.79 13.10
CA GLU A 100 7.55 -1.54 13.79
C GLU A 100 6.42 -2.37 13.12
N PRO A 101 5.52 -2.97 13.93
CA PRO A 101 4.33 -3.65 13.40
C PRO A 101 3.47 -2.70 12.59
N VAL A 102 3.02 -3.18 11.43
CA VAL A 102 2.06 -2.48 10.60
C VAL A 102 0.69 -3.14 10.71
N THR A 103 -0.37 -2.36 10.49
CA THR A 103 -1.74 -2.87 10.50
C THR A 103 -2.02 -3.72 9.25
N ASP A 104 -3.06 -4.58 9.32
CA ASP A 104 -3.52 -5.34 8.15
C ASP A 104 -3.94 -4.42 7.00
N ILE A 105 -4.50 -3.26 7.33
CA ILE A 105 -4.81 -2.20 6.34
C ILE A 105 -3.53 -1.75 5.63
N ASP A 106 -2.44 -1.51 6.36
CA ASP A 106 -1.15 -1.13 5.77
C ASP A 106 -0.61 -2.20 4.83
N VAL A 107 -0.71 -3.48 5.23
CA VAL A 107 -0.30 -4.62 4.39
C VAL A 107 -1.11 -4.68 3.10
N LEU A 108 -2.43 -4.54 3.18
CA LEU A 108 -3.31 -4.54 2.01
C LEU A 108 -3.08 -3.33 1.10
N LEU A 109 -2.88 -2.15 1.68
CA LEU A 109 -2.54 -0.95 0.90
C LEU A 109 -1.23 -1.12 0.17
N ARG A 110 -0.21 -1.72 0.80
CA ARG A 110 1.07 -2.01 0.15
C ARG A 110 0.91 -2.98 -1.02
N LEU A 111 0.09 -4.02 -0.88
CA LEU A 111 -0.23 -4.94 -1.97
C LEU A 111 -0.90 -4.22 -3.14
N LEU A 112 -1.95 -3.43 -2.87
CA LEU A 112 -2.66 -2.65 -3.89
C LEU A 112 -1.77 -1.60 -4.55
N ASN A 113 -0.89 -0.95 -3.78
CA ASN A 113 0.06 0.03 -4.32
C ASN A 113 1.07 -0.62 -5.28
N ASN A 114 1.52 -1.84 -4.99
CA ASN A 114 2.35 -2.61 -5.92
C ASN A 114 1.59 -2.93 -7.22
N GLN A 115 0.31 -3.29 -7.16
CA GLN A 115 -0.52 -3.49 -8.35
C GLN A 115 -0.72 -2.17 -9.12
N LYS A 116 -0.99 -1.07 -8.38
CA LYS A 116 -1.17 0.26 -8.98
C LYS A 116 0.09 0.74 -9.70
N GLY A 117 1.27 0.54 -9.11
CA GLY A 117 2.54 0.88 -9.75
C GLY A 117 2.72 0.17 -11.11
N ARG A 118 2.39 -1.12 -11.19
CA ARG A 118 2.43 -1.87 -12.45
C ARG A 118 1.40 -1.38 -13.47
N ALA A 119 0.19 -1.07 -13.03
CA ALA A 119 -0.84 -0.50 -13.90
C ALA A 119 -0.41 0.87 -14.46
N ILE A 120 0.27 1.70 -13.66
CA ILE A 120 0.86 2.98 -14.12
C ILE A 120 1.93 2.72 -15.19
N GLN A 121 2.85 1.77 -14.95
CA GLN A 121 3.89 1.41 -15.92
C GLN A 121 3.29 0.88 -17.24
N ALA A 122 2.20 0.09 -17.14
CA ALA A 122 1.46 -0.42 -18.28
C ALA A 122 0.55 0.64 -18.95
N ARG A 123 0.47 1.86 -18.41
CA ARG A 123 -0.46 2.91 -18.85
C ARG A 123 -1.93 2.50 -18.85
N ASP A 124 -2.29 1.56 -17.95
CA ASP A 124 -3.67 1.08 -17.76
C ASP A 124 -4.42 2.02 -16.79
N THR A 125 -4.84 3.17 -17.30
CA THR A 125 -5.54 4.21 -16.53
C THR A 125 -6.83 3.68 -15.85
N PRO A 126 -7.69 2.88 -16.50
CA PRO A 126 -8.86 2.30 -15.84
C PRO A 126 -8.49 1.46 -14.62
N ARG A 127 -7.45 0.65 -14.72
CA ARG A 127 -6.96 -0.19 -13.63
C ARG A 127 -6.36 0.65 -12.49
N VAL A 128 -5.61 1.71 -12.80
CA VAL A 128 -5.08 2.66 -11.80
C VAL A 128 -6.22 3.27 -10.98
N ILE A 129 -7.27 3.75 -11.64
CA ILE A 129 -8.44 4.35 -10.97
C ILE A 129 -9.16 3.31 -10.10
N GLU A 130 -9.35 2.08 -10.60
CA GLU A 130 -9.99 1.00 -9.84
C GLU A 130 -9.20 0.68 -8.57
N LEU A 131 -7.88 0.51 -8.67
CA LEU A 131 -7.01 0.21 -7.53
C LEU A 131 -7.00 1.37 -6.53
N SER A 132 -6.90 2.62 -7.00
CA SER A 132 -6.97 3.80 -6.14
C SER A 132 -8.31 3.89 -5.39
N ARG A 133 -9.42 3.52 -6.05
CA ARG A 133 -10.75 3.44 -5.39
C ARG A 133 -10.77 2.38 -4.30
N ARG A 134 -10.23 1.18 -4.56
CA ARG A 134 -10.13 0.11 -3.55
C ARG A 134 -9.30 0.57 -2.35
N MET A 135 -8.18 1.25 -2.57
CA MET A 135 -7.34 1.79 -1.50
C MET A 135 -8.11 2.80 -0.65
N ALA A 136 -8.82 3.74 -1.26
CA ALA A 136 -9.65 4.72 -0.55
C ALA A 136 -10.80 4.05 0.24
N MET A 137 -11.37 2.95 -0.27
CA MET A 137 -12.42 2.19 0.42
C MET A 137 -11.87 1.43 1.64
N ILE A 138 -10.68 0.84 1.54
CA ILE A 138 -10.06 0.09 2.64
C ILE A 138 -9.62 1.01 3.78
N ALA A 139 -9.15 2.21 3.45
CA ALA A 139 -8.67 3.19 4.42
C ALA A 139 -9.37 4.55 4.28
N PRO A 140 -10.68 4.64 4.53
CA PRO A 140 -11.49 5.84 4.23
C PRO A 140 -11.09 7.07 5.05
N LYS A 141 -10.38 6.89 6.16
CA LYS A 141 -9.87 7.99 7.00
C LYS A 141 -8.54 8.58 6.50
N ARG A 142 -7.89 7.96 5.51
CA ARG A 142 -6.66 8.47 4.91
C ARG A 142 -7.01 9.41 3.75
N SER A 143 -7.07 10.70 4.05
CA SER A 143 -7.46 11.74 3.10
C SER A 143 -6.62 11.77 1.83
N SER A 144 -5.31 11.44 1.94
CA SER A 144 -4.39 11.37 0.80
C SER A 144 -4.84 10.37 -0.28
N LEU A 145 -5.45 9.23 0.11
CA LEU A 145 -5.92 8.24 -0.85
C LEU A 145 -7.12 8.74 -1.66
N SER A 146 -8.01 9.50 -1.04
CA SER A 146 -9.13 10.15 -1.72
C SER A 146 -8.65 11.28 -2.63
N LEU A 147 -7.62 12.02 -2.21
CA LEU A 147 -6.95 13.03 -3.04
C LEU A 147 -6.31 12.42 -4.28
N ASP A 148 -5.56 11.34 -4.12
CA ASP A 148 -4.94 10.61 -5.23
C ASP A 148 -5.98 10.08 -6.22
N LEU A 149 -7.06 9.47 -5.70
CA LEU A 149 -8.16 9.01 -6.54
C LEU A 149 -8.79 10.15 -7.34
N ALA A 150 -9.02 11.30 -6.70
CA ALA A 150 -9.59 12.48 -7.35
C ALA A 150 -8.72 12.97 -8.51
N ARG A 151 -7.41 13.04 -8.30
CA ARG A 151 -6.44 13.43 -9.34
C ARG A 151 -6.46 12.48 -10.54
N MET A 152 -6.50 11.16 -10.29
CA MET A 152 -6.57 10.17 -11.35
C MET A 152 -7.87 10.27 -12.15
N GLN A 153 -9.00 10.48 -11.47
CA GLN A 153 -10.30 10.67 -12.09
C GLN A 153 -10.36 11.97 -12.91
N GLU A 154 -9.79 13.06 -12.40
CA GLU A 154 -9.72 14.34 -13.10
C GLU A 154 -8.87 14.24 -14.37
N ALA A 155 -7.69 13.61 -14.26
CA ALA A 155 -6.81 13.37 -15.40
C ALA A 155 -7.46 12.50 -16.47
N ALA A 156 -8.34 11.57 -16.08
CA ALA A 156 -9.12 10.74 -17.00
C ALA A 156 -10.40 11.41 -17.53
N GLY A 157 -10.64 12.68 -17.20
CA GLY A 157 -11.83 13.43 -17.62
C GLY A 157 -13.12 13.09 -16.85
N SER A 158 -13.06 12.26 -15.83
CA SER A 158 -14.19 11.87 -14.99
C SER A 158 -14.49 12.95 -13.93
N LEU A 159 -14.81 14.17 -14.36
CA LEU A 159 -14.85 15.37 -13.51
C LEU A 159 -15.85 15.27 -12.35
N SER A 160 -17.04 14.69 -12.60
CA SER A 160 -18.05 14.51 -11.54
C SER A 160 -17.57 13.55 -10.45
N ALA A 161 -16.89 12.45 -10.82
CA ALA A 161 -16.32 11.52 -9.87
C ALA A 161 -15.14 12.15 -9.09
N ALA A 162 -14.29 12.90 -9.78
CA ALA A 162 -13.18 13.63 -9.17
C ALA A 162 -13.67 14.62 -8.11
N ARG A 163 -14.76 15.35 -8.39
CA ARG A 163 -15.38 16.25 -7.41
C ARG A 163 -15.76 15.52 -6.11
N ILE A 164 -16.44 14.38 -6.22
CA ILE A 164 -16.84 13.57 -5.05
C ILE A 164 -15.60 13.12 -4.26
N SER A 165 -14.56 12.68 -4.94
CA SER A 165 -13.32 12.22 -4.29
C SER A 165 -12.56 13.35 -3.62
N TYR A 166 -12.50 14.57 -4.20
CA TYR A 166 -11.96 15.76 -3.55
C TYR A 166 -12.76 16.14 -2.29
N GLU A 167 -14.10 16.14 -2.39
CA GLU A 167 -14.97 16.42 -1.24
C GLU A 167 -14.77 15.40 -0.11
N GLN A 168 -14.55 14.11 -0.45
CA GLN A 168 -14.24 13.07 0.52
C GLN A 168 -12.88 13.30 1.18
N SER A 169 -11.86 13.71 0.42
CA SER A 169 -10.55 14.06 0.96
C SER A 169 -10.65 15.21 1.97
N LEU A 170 -11.41 16.24 1.65
CA LEU A 170 -11.65 17.38 2.56
C LEU A 170 -12.36 16.98 3.86
N LYS A 171 -13.33 16.05 3.80
CA LYS A 171 -14.04 15.56 4.98
C LYS A 171 -13.15 14.83 5.97
N THR A 172 -12.05 14.24 5.49
CA THR A 172 -11.17 13.38 6.29
C THR A 172 -9.80 14.00 6.59
N SER A 173 -9.46 15.12 5.96
CA SER A 173 -8.25 15.90 6.24
C SER A 173 -8.52 16.98 7.29
N ARG A 174 -7.45 17.42 7.96
CA ARG A 174 -7.52 18.54 8.91
C ARG A 174 -7.29 19.85 8.17
N PRO A 175 -8.03 20.92 8.48
CA PRO A 175 -7.73 22.25 7.98
C PRO A 175 -6.28 22.63 8.28
N GLY A 176 -5.56 23.11 7.26
CA GLY A 176 -4.13 23.45 7.36
C GLY A 176 -3.16 22.35 6.94
N ASP A 177 -3.58 21.09 6.88
CA ASP A 177 -2.75 20.01 6.34
C ASP A 177 -2.51 20.23 4.83
N ALA A 178 -1.35 19.77 4.33
CA ALA A 178 -1.01 19.86 2.92
C ALA A 178 -2.09 19.22 2.02
N THR A 179 -2.59 18.04 2.40
CA THR A 179 -3.67 17.34 1.70
C THR A 179 -4.97 18.17 1.64
N HIS A 180 -5.32 18.84 2.75
CA HIS A 180 -6.51 19.69 2.83
C HIS A 180 -6.40 20.91 1.90
N ASN A 181 -5.27 21.60 1.99
CA ASN A 181 -5.01 22.79 1.17
C ASN A 181 -5.05 22.46 -0.33
N GLU A 182 -4.41 21.36 -0.71
CA GLU A 182 -4.37 20.90 -2.07
C GLU A 182 -5.76 20.49 -2.60
N ALA A 183 -6.50 19.68 -1.83
CA ALA A 183 -7.87 19.29 -2.20
C ALA A 183 -8.79 20.50 -2.35
N THR A 184 -8.62 21.51 -1.50
CA THR A 184 -9.39 22.77 -1.57
C THR A 184 -9.14 23.51 -2.88
N LEU A 185 -7.86 23.69 -3.23
CA LEU A 185 -7.47 24.39 -4.47
C LEU A 185 -7.93 23.64 -5.71
N ALA A 186 -7.72 22.31 -5.74
CA ALA A 186 -8.12 21.46 -6.85
C ALA A 186 -9.64 21.44 -7.04
N LEU A 187 -10.41 21.32 -5.97
CA LEU A 187 -11.86 21.34 -6.03
C LEU A 187 -12.39 22.70 -6.52
N ALA A 188 -11.81 23.81 -6.07
CA ALA A 188 -12.20 25.14 -6.53
C ALA A 188 -11.92 25.33 -8.04
N ALA A 189 -10.78 24.83 -8.53
CA ALA A 189 -10.45 24.86 -9.95
C ALA A 189 -11.40 23.97 -10.77
N LEU A 190 -11.70 22.76 -10.27
CA LEU A 190 -12.62 21.83 -10.92
C LEU A 190 -14.05 22.40 -11.04
N LYS A 191 -14.56 23.04 -9.98
CA LYS A 191 -15.89 23.66 -9.97
C LYS A 191 -16.02 24.76 -11.03
N ARG A 192 -14.95 25.55 -11.26
CA ARG A 192 -14.92 26.56 -12.34
C ARG A 192 -14.99 25.98 -13.75
N ARG A 193 -14.54 24.72 -13.93
CA ARG A 193 -14.59 24.01 -15.22
C ARG A 193 -15.91 23.30 -15.46
N LEU A 194 -16.68 23.04 -14.40
CA LEU A 194 -17.99 22.37 -14.46
C LEU A 194 -19.16 23.34 -14.64
N ASN A 195 -18.95 24.63 -14.36
CA ASN A 195 -19.89 25.73 -14.60
C ASN A 195 -19.61 26.43 -15.93
#